data_3577e0fc7fd18ab7f15c5d0150887454
#
_entry.id   3577e0fc7fd18ab7f15c5d0150887454
#
_cell.length_a   1.000
_cell.length_b   1.000
_cell.length_c   1.000
_cell.angle_alpha   90.00
_cell.angle_beta   90.00
_cell.angle_gamma   90.00
#
_symmetry.space_group_name_H-M   'P 1'
#
loop_
_entity.id
_entity.type
_entity.pdbx_description
1 polymer ?
#
loop_
_entity_poly.entity_id
_entity_poly.type
_entity_poly.pdbx_seq_one_letter_code
_entity_poly.pdbx_strand_id
1 'polypeptide(L)'
;MKTKEIDFSLRRETLSKLLLDDSVVILASSSTKVRNSDADYAYRQDSNFYYLSGFNEPESVIIIRPSARNRKYIIFCRDRDPLKEQWDGYRAGQEGAKEIYGADEAYSISLLDELMPEFLQGAKNIYYSMSSPNGLELSLVKWLDQIRANKRQGSEVPENLLSLDALLDLALIHI
;
A
#
# COMPACT_ATOMS: atom_id res chain seq x y z
N MET A 1 33.08 -1.53 -5.76
CA MET A 1 31.94 -2.42 -5.43
C MET A 1 30.70 -1.81 -6.07
N LYS A 2 30.08 -2.49 -7.05
CA LYS A 2 28.76 -2.08 -7.56
C LYS A 2 27.77 -2.31 -6.43
N THR A 3 27.17 -1.27 -5.91
CA THR A 3 26.01 -1.36 -5.01
C THR A 3 24.96 -2.17 -5.76
N LYS A 4 24.58 -3.32 -5.19
CA LYS A 4 23.54 -4.17 -5.75
C LYS A 4 22.25 -3.33 -5.76
N GLU A 5 21.76 -3.00 -6.93
CA GLU A 5 20.53 -2.24 -7.08
C GLU A 5 19.40 -3.02 -6.41
N ILE A 6 18.65 -2.37 -5.54
CA ILE A 6 17.60 -3.03 -4.76
C ILE A 6 16.44 -3.32 -5.70
N ASP A 7 16.13 -4.60 -5.89
CA ASP A 7 14.98 -5.03 -6.70
C ASP A 7 13.73 -5.19 -5.83
N PHE A 8 12.92 -4.15 -5.80
CA PHE A 8 11.65 -4.15 -5.07
C PHE A 8 10.61 -5.09 -5.68
N SER A 9 10.67 -5.36 -6.99
CA SER A 9 9.78 -6.32 -7.66
C SER A 9 10.02 -7.72 -7.14
N LEU A 10 11.29 -8.13 -7.06
CA LEU A 10 11.68 -9.44 -6.52
C LEU A 10 11.19 -9.62 -5.07
N ARG A 11 11.22 -8.57 -4.25
CA ARG A 11 10.72 -8.62 -2.89
C ARG A 11 9.21 -8.85 -2.84
N ARG A 12 8.44 -8.16 -3.69
CA ARG A 12 6.99 -8.38 -3.83
C ARG A 12 6.67 -9.77 -4.34
N GLU A 13 7.43 -10.30 -5.28
CA GLU A 13 7.29 -11.68 -5.77
C GLU A 13 7.57 -12.70 -4.67
N THR A 14 8.61 -12.48 -3.87
CA THR A 14 8.97 -13.35 -2.75
C THR A 14 7.84 -13.36 -1.70
N LEU A 15 7.33 -12.18 -1.33
CA LEU A 15 6.17 -12.08 -0.44
C LEU A 15 4.96 -12.83 -1.02
N SER A 16 4.68 -12.65 -2.31
CA SER A 16 3.54 -13.26 -2.98
C SER A 16 3.52 -14.78 -2.89
N LYS A 17 4.68 -15.43 -2.83
CA LYS A 17 4.80 -16.89 -2.67
C LYS A 17 4.46 -17.38 -1.26
N LEU A 18 4.46 -16.49 -0.27
CA LEU A 18 4.13 -16.79 1.11
C LEU A 18 2.65 -16.55 1.45
N LEU A 19 1.94 -15.85 0.57
CA LEU A 19 0.53 -15.52 0.78
C LEU A 19 -0.37 -16.72 0.46
N LEU A 20 -1.51 -16.77 1.13
CA LEU A 20 -2.59 -17.68 0.75
C LEU A 20 -3.18 -17.29 -0.61
N ASP A 21 -3.86 -18.24 -1.26
CA ASP A 21 -4.56 -17.95 -2.51
C ASP A 21 -5.64 -16.88 -2.32
N ASP A 22 -5.97 -16.17 -3.39
CA ASP A 22 -6.97 -15.10 -3.39
C ASP A 22 -6.71 -14.02 -2.31
N SER A 23 -5.44 -13.63 -2.17
CA SER A 23 -5.01 -12.65 -1.17
C SER A 23 -4.82 -11.25 -1.76
N VAL A 24 -5.10 -10.26 -0.91
CA VAL A 24 -4.75 -8.85 -1.13
C VAL A 24 -3.92 -8.37 0.05
N VAL A 25 -2.80 -7.73 -0.24
CA VAL A 25 -1.98 -7.03 0.76
C VAL A 25 -2.28 -5.55 0.71
N ILE A 26 -2.49 -4.93 1.86
CA ILE A 26 -2.69 -3.49 2.01
C ILE A 26 -1.65 -2.97 3.00
N LEU A 27 -0.91 -1.96 2.60
CA LEU A 27 0.08 -1.33 3.46
C LEU A 27 0.06 0.19 3.28
N ALA A 28 0.00 0.92 4.41
CA ALA A 28 0.04 2.38 4.41
C ALA A 28 1.44 2.90 4.72
N SER A 29 1.76 4.05 4.15
CA SER A 29 2.97 4.81 4.48
C SER A 29 2.91 5.34 5.92
N SER A 30 4.05 5.72 6.49
CA SER A 30 4.08 6.50 7.71
C SER A 30 3.38 7.86 7.51
N SER A 31 2.84 8.40 8.61
CA SER A 31 2.39 9.80 8.66
C SER A 31 3.55 10.74 8.97
N THR A 32 3.44 11.98 8.54
CA THR A 32 4.30 13.06 9.03
C THR A 32 4.05 13.30 10.52
N LYS A 33 5.11 13.51 11.29
CA LYS A 33 5.01 13.79 12.73
C LYS A 33 5.35 15.25 12.99
N VAL A 34 4.41 16.00 13.54
CA VAL A 34 4.61 17.39 13.93
C VAL A 34 5.55 17.44 15.14
N ARG A 35 6.59 18.26 15.04
CA ARG A 35 7.53 18.53 16.13
C ARG A 35 7.08 19.69 17.00
N ASN A 36 6.71 20.81 16.36
CA ASN A 36 6.22 22.05 16.95
C ASN A 36 5.18 22.66 16.02
N SER A 37 4.55 23.76 16.45
CA SER A 37 3.50 24.46 15.68
C SER A 37 3.84 24.72 14.22
N ASP A 38 5.13 24.89 13.87
CA ASP A 38 5.58 25.27 12.53
C ASP A 38 6.68 24.34 11.94
N ALA A 39 6.99 23.23 12.57
CA ALA A 39 8.05 22.33 12.10
C ALA A 39 7.69 20.86 12.29
N ASP A 40 7.89 20.09 11.25
CA ASP A 40 7.77 18.63 11.28
C ASP A 40 9.13 17.97 11.59
N TYR A 41 9.09 16.76 12.14
CA TYR A 41 10.27 15.89 12.16
C TYR A 41 10.60 15.48 10.73
N ALA A 42 11.89 15.19 10.47
CA ALA A 42 12.29 14.60 9.20
C ALA A 42 11.45 13.34 8.93
N TYR A 43 10.81 13.29 7.76
CA TYR A 43 9.95 12.18 7.38
C TYR A 43 10.75 10.88 7.34
N ARG A 44 10.24 9.86 8.01
CA ARG A 44 10.76 8.50 7.95
C ARG A 44 9.64 7.56 7.55
N GLN A 45 9.84 6.90 6.43
CA GLN A 45 8.91 5.91 5.92
C GLN A 45 8.84 4.68 6.84
N ASP A 46 7.68 4.05 6.86
CA ASP A 46 7.50 2.73 7.45
C ASP A 46 8.46 1.73 6.78
N SER A 47 9.11 0.90 7.57
CA SER A 47 10.16 0.00 7.08
C SER A 47 9.60 -1.07 6.14
N ASN A 48 8.44 -1.61 6.43
CA ASN A 48 7.77 -2.64 5.62
C ASN A 48 7.24 -2.06 4.31
N PHE A 49 6.66 -0.87 4.39
CA PHE A 49 6.21 -0.13 3.22
C PHE A 49 7.38 0.17 2.27
N TYR A 50 8.48 0.72 2.79
CA TYR A 50 9.67 1.00 1.99
C TYR A 50 10.31 -0.27 1.44
N TYR A 51 10.37 -1.33 2.25
CA TYR A 51 10.94 -2.62 1.84
C TYR A 51 10.27 -3.19 0.59
N LEU A 52 8.96 -3.05 0.48
CA LEU A 52 8.17 -3.59 -0.64
C LEU A 52 8.03 -2.63 -1.81
N SER A 53 8.10 -1.32 -1.59
CA SER A 53 7.78 -0.32 -2.61
C SER A 53 8.97 0.51 -3.09
N GLY A 54 9.93 0.77 -2.20
CA GLY A 54 10.93 1.83 -2.40
C GLY A 54 10.36 3.25 -2.39
N PHE A 55 9.04 3.41 -2.24
CA PHE A 55 8.35 4.68 -2.29
C PHE A 55 8.49 5.42 -0.95
N ASN A 56 9.07 6.60 -0.96
CA ASN A 56 9.44 7.34 0.25
C ASN A 56 8.64 8.63 0.43
N GLU A 57 7.32 8.57 0.19
CA GLU A 57 6.43 9.71 0.41
C GLU A 57 5.34 9.37 1.42
N PRO A 58 4.89 10.36 2.23
CA PRO A 58 3.75 10.19 3.12
C PRO A 58 2.43 10.12 2.35
N GLU A 59 1.35 9.88 3.07
CA GLU A 59 -0.01 9.86 2.53
C GLU A 59 -0.12 8.94 1.30
N SER A 60 0.39 7.73 1.44
CA SER A 60 0.35 6.74 0.37
C SER A 60 -0.05 5.36 0.89
N VAL A 61 -0.66 4.58 0.01
CA VAL A 61 -1.08 3.20 0.27
C VAL A 61 -0.66 2.34 -0.91
N ILE A 62 -0.07 1.18 -0.63
CA ILE A 62 0.18 0.18 -1.66
C ILE A 62 -0.77 -1.01 -1.52
N ILE A 63 -1.12 -1.57 -2.67
CA ILE A 63 -1.91 -2.78 -2.78
C ILE A 63 -1.14 -3.79 -3.62
N ILE A 64 -1.05 -5.03 -3.13
CA ILE A 64 -0.45 -6.13 -3.88
C ILE A 64 -1.50 -7.24 -4.00
N ARG A 65 -1.78 -7.66 -5.23
CA ARG A 65 -2.81 -8.65 -5.59
C ARG A 65 -2.21 -9.75 -6.46
N PRO A 66 -1.53 -10.74 -5.89
CA PRO A 66 -0.76 -11.74 -6.66
C PRO A 66 -1.62 -12.53 -7.65
N SER A 67 -2.84 -12.90 -7.24
CA SER A 67 -3.78 -13.68 -8.06
C SER A 67 -4.48 -12.88 -9.15
N ALA A 68 -4.37 -11.56 -9.14
CA ALA A 68 -4.98 -10.74 -10.19
C ALA A 68 -4.28 -10.96 -11.54
N ARG A 69 -5.05 -10.99 -12.64
CA ARG A 69 -4.49 -11.08 -14.00
C ARG A 69 -3.71 -9.82 -14.36
N ASN A 70 -4.29 -8.68 -14.06
CA ASN A 70 -3.74 -7.34 -14.28
C ASN A 70 -3.79 -6.57 -12.95
N ARG A 71 -3.10 -5.42 -12.88
CA ARG A 71 -3.18 -4.52 -11.72
C ARG A 71 -2.76 -5.25 -10.43
N LYS A 72 -1.60 -5.92 -10.49
CA LYS A 72 -1.08 -6.69 -9.35
C LYS A 72 -0.47 -5.80 -8.28
N TYR A 73 0.17 -4.71 -8.70
CA TYR A 73 0.80 -3.75 -7.81
C TYR A 73 0.28 -2.34 -8.10
N ILE A 74 -0.34 -1.73 -7.10
CA ILE A 74 -1.03 -0.44 -7.20
C ILE A 74 -0.50 0.48 -6.12
N ILE A 75 -0.30 1.74 -6.46
CA ILE A 75 0.08 2.79 -5.52
C ILE A 75 -0.99 3.87 -5.51
N PHE A 76 -1.51 4.19 -4.34
CA PHE A 76 -2.22 5.42 -4.06
C PHE A 76 -1.25 6.43 -3.48
N CYS A 77 -1.15 7.62 -4.05
CA CYS A 77 -0.21 8.64 -3.61
C CYS A 77 -0.79 10.05 -3.82
N ARG A 78 -0.07 11.03 -3.29
CA ARG A 78 -0.42 12.45 -3.47
C ARG A 78 -0.31 12.84 -4.94
N ASP A 79 -1.20 13.74 -5.36
CA ASP A 79 -1.10 14.36 -6.68
C ASP A 79 0.10 15.29 -6.77
N ARG A 80 0.64 15.46 -7.98
CA ARG A 80 1.61 16.51 -8.29
C ARG A 80 0.99 17.87 -8.02
N ASP A 81 1.68 18.71 -7.27
CA ASP A 81 1.29 20.08 -6.98
C ASP A 81 2.54 20.97 -6.94
N PRO A 82 2.88 21.63 -8.05
CA PRO A 82 4.10 22.44 -8.13
C PRO A 82 4.21 23.54 -7.07
N LEU A 83 3.07 24.07 -6.58
CA LEU A 83 3.08 25.08 -5.54
C LEU A 83 3.40 24.49 -4.18
N LYS A 84 2.85 23.32 -3.86
CA LYS A 84 3.15 22.61 -2.61
C LYS A 84 4.53 21.97 -2.64
N GLU A 85 4.99 21.48 -3.80
CA GLU A 85 6.33 20.90 -3.96
C GLU A 85 7.47 21.88 -3.61
N GLN A 86 7.24 23.18 -3.68
CA GLN A 86 8.21 24.20 -3.25
C GLN A 86 8.45 24.18 -1.72
N TRP A 87 7.47 23.72 -0.95
CA TRP A 87 7.51 23.68 0.52
C TRP A 87 7.69 22.28 1.07
N ASP A 88 7.01 21.30 0.50
CA ASP A 88 6.94 19.93 0.97
C ASP A 88 7.95 18.99 0.27
N GLY A 89 8.66 19.50 -0.74
CA GLY A 89 9.54 18.71 -1.58
C GLY A 89 8.82 18.00 -2.73
N TYR A 90 9.63 17.34 -3.58
CA TYR A 90 9.17 16.66 -4.78
C TYR A 90 8.11 15.58 -4.48
N ARG A 91 7.11 15.50 -5.35
CA ARG A 91 6.09 14.45 -5.35
C ARG A 91 6.17 13.67 -6.66
N ALA A 92 6.25 12.34 -6.57
CA ALA A 92 6.28 11.48 -7.75
C ALA A 92 4.98 11.57 -8.57
N GLY A 93 3.86 11.70 -7.86
CA GLY A 93 2.54 11.62 -8.48
C GLY A 93 2.26 10.25 -9.09
N GLN A 94 1.16 10.10 -9.80
CA GLN A 94 0.73 8.83 -10.37
C GLN A 94 1.65 8.36 -11.50
N GLU A 95 2.17 9.28 -12.31
CA GLU A 95 3.11 8.94 -13.39
C GLU A 95 4.43 8.43 -12.83
N GLY A 96 5.03 9.14 -11.86
CA GLY A 96 6.26 8.70 -11.21
C GLY A 96 6.08 7.40 -10.44
N ALA A 97 4.92 7.16 -9.83
CA ALA A 97 4.61 5.91 -9.16
C ALA A 97 4.67 4.71 -10.13
N LYS A 98 4.26 4.88 -11.38
CA LYS A 98 4.35 3.85 -12.42
C LYS A 98 5.76 3.74 -13.02
N GLU A 99 6.34 4.85 -13.43
CA GLU A 99 7.61 4.86 -14.19
C GLU A 99 8.82 4.55 -13.33
N ILE A 100 8.86 5.06 -12.09
CA ILE A 100 10.02 4.95 -11.20
C ILE A 100 9.87 3.77 -10.24
N TYR A 101 8.64 3.57 -9.70
CA TYR A 101 8.40 2.57 -8.64
C TYR A 101 7.70 1.31 -9.14
N GLY A 102 7.43 1.23 -10.44
CA GLY A 102 6.96 0.02 -11.12
C GLY A 102 5.53 -0.39 -10.75
N ALA A 103 4.68 0.57 -10.37
CA ALA A 103 3.27 0.30 -10.18
C ALA A 103 2.59 -0.02 -11.52
N ASP A 104 1.76 -1.05 -11.56
CA ASP A 104 0.91 -1.35 -12.72
C ASP A 104 -0.10 -0.22 -12.93
N GLU A 105 -0.65 0.28 -11.83
CA GLU A 105 -1.53 1.45 -11.81
C GLU A 105 -1.25 2.33 -10.59
N ALA A 106 -1.56 3.60 -10.71
CA ALA A 106 -1.44 4.56 -9.64
C ALA A 106 -2.62 5.52 -9.63
N TYR A 107 -3.08 5.87 -8.45
CA TYR A 107 -4.24 6.73 -8.23
C TYR A 107 -3.94 7.82 -7.21
N SER A 108 -4.74 8.92 -7.27
CA SER A 108 -4.74 9.90 -6.19
C SER A 108 -5.17 9.26 -4.88
N ILE A 109 -4.49 9.61 -3.80
CA ILE A 109 -4.84 9.12 -2.45
C ILE A 109 -6.28 9.52 -2.06
N SER A 110 -6.79 10.61 -2.63
CA SER A 110 -8.17 11.06 -2.41
C SER A 110 -9.24 10.08 -2.90
N LEU A 111 -8.88 9.19 -3.85
CA LEU A 111 -9.77 8.17 -4.41
C LEU A 111 -9.70 6.83 -3.64
N LEU A 112 -8.91 6.75 -2.58
CA LEU A 112 -8.67 5.50 -1.85
C LEU A 112 -9.99 4.86 -1.39
N ASP A 113 -10.84 5.61 -0.69
CA ASP A 113 -12.10 5.10 -0.14
C ASP A 113 -13.11 4.67 -1.23
N GLU A 114 -13.04 5.31 -2.39
CA GLU A 114 -13.92 5.01 -3.52
C GLU A 114 -13.51 3.71 -4.23
N LEU A 115 -12.20 3.53 -4.46
CA LEU A 115 -11.68 2.44 -5.28
C LEU A 115 -11.35 1.17 -4.49
N MET A 116 -11.08 1.28 -3.19
CA MET A 116 -10.70 0.11 -2.37
C MET A 116 -11.70 -1.04 -2.41
N PRO A 117 -13.03 -0.81 -2.35
CA PRO A 117 -13.99 -1.91 -2.44
C PRO A 117 -13.83 -2.75 -3.73
N GLU A 118 -13.49 -2.13 -4.87
CA GLU A 118 -13.23 -2.84 -6.14
C GLU A 118 -11.99 -3.73 -6.02
N PHE A 119 -10.91 -3.25 -5.41
CA PHE A 119 -9.68 -4.02 -5.27
C PHE A 119 -9.78 -5.16 -4.26
N LEU A 120 -10.66 -5.05 -3.28
CA LEU A 120 -10.92 -6.08 -2.27
C LEU A 120 -11.96 -7.12 -2.72
N GLN A 121 -12.76 -6.79 -3.71
CA GLN A 121 -13.78 -7.69 -4.23
C GLN A 121 -13.14 -8.95 -4.83
N GLY A 122 -13.67 -10.13 -4.46
CA GLY A 122 -13.17 -11.42 -4.90
C GLY A 122 -11.91 -11.91 -4.17
N ALA A 123 -11.37 -11.14 -3.24
CA ALA A 123 -10.34 -11.62 -2.33
C ALA A 123 -10.97 -12.43 -1.19
N LYS A 124 -10.31 -13.52 -0.78
CA LYS A 124 -10.67 -14.28 0.43
C LYS A 124 -9.90 -13.80 1.64
N ASN A 125 -8.65 -13.42 1.43
CA ASN A 125 -7.71 -13.08 2.48
C ASN A 125 -7.20 -11.66 2.31
N ILE A 126 -7.26 -10.86 3.37
CA ILE A 126 -6.64 -9.53 3.44
C ILE A 126 -5.49 -9.58 4.42
N TYR A 127 -4.29 -9.27 3.94
CA TYR A 127 -3.11 -9.06 4.76
C TYR A 127 -2.89 -7.57 4.97
N TYR A 128 -2.79 -7.14 6.22
CA TYR A 128 -2.47 -5.76 6.54
C TYR A 128 -1.65 -5.67 7.84
N SER A 129 -0.95 -4.54 8.04
CA SER A 129 -0.18 -4.31 9.26
C SER A 129 -1.08 -3.72 10.35
N MET A 130 -1.29 -4.49 11.42
CA MET A 130 -2.11 -4.07 12.56
C MET A 130 -1.42 -3.06 13.45
N SER A 131 -0.10 -2.95 13.35
CA SER A 131 0.71 -2.02 14.13
C SER A 131 0.98 -0.69 13.42
N SER A 132 0.41 -0.51 12.23
CA SER A 132 0.58 0.72 11.48
C SER A 132 -0.06 1.91 12.22
N PRO A 133 0.69 2.97 12.52
CA PRO A 133 0.15 4.14 13.21
C PRO A 133 -0.89 4.92 12.39
N ASN A 134 -1.13 4.53 11.15
CA ASN A 134 -1.98 5.26 10.21
C ASN A 134 -3.43 4.76 10.15
N GLY A 135 -3.84 3.83 11.07
CA GLY A 135 -5.25 3.58 11.35
C GLY A 135 -6.12 3.20 10.16
N LEU A 136 -5.65 2.32 9.26
CA LEU A 136 -6.48 1.81 8.17
C LEU A 136 -7.63 0.90 8.66
N GLU A 137 -7.64 0.52 9.93
CA GLU A 137 -8.60 -0.41 10.51
C GLU A 137 -10.04 0.07 10.33
N LEU A 138 -10.30 1.34 10.62
CA LEU A 138 -11.64 1.93 10.44
C LEU A 138 -12.05 2.01 8.98
N SER A 139 -11.11 2.38 8.11
CA SER A 139 -11.33 2.41 6.66
C SER A 139 -11.59 1.00 6.12
N LEU A 140 -10.86 0.01 6.60
CA LEU A 140 -11.03 -1.39 6.20
C LEU A 140 -12.43 -1.90 6.53
N VAL A 141 -12.93 -1.64 7.75
CA VAL A 141 -14.30 -1.98 8.13
C VAL A 141 -15.33 -1.32 7.22
N LYS A 142 -15.16 -0.03 6.93
CA LYS A 142 -16.03 0.73 6.03
C LYS A 142 -16.04 0.13 4.61
N TRP A 143 -14.88 -0.22 4.06
CA TRP A 143 -14.78 -0.84 2.73
C TRP A 143 -15.47 -2.21 2.69
N LEU A 144 -15.28 -3.04 3.72
CA LEU A 144 -15.94 -4.34 3.83
C LEU A 144 -17.47 -4.19 3.94
N ASP A 145 -17.95 -3.20 4.66
CA ASP A 145 -19.40 -2.93 4.76
C ASP A 145 -19.97 -2.48 3.42
N GLN A 146 -19.23 -1.68 2.64
CA GLN A 146 -19.65 -1.32 1.28
C GLN A 146 -19.74 -2.54 0.36
N ILE A 147 -18.78 -3.48 0.43
CA ILE A 147 -18.83 -4.73 -0.34
C ILE A 147 -20.03 -5.57 0.10
N ARG A 148 -20.30 -5.69 1.40
CA ARG A 148 -21.46 -6.43 1.96
C ARG A 148 -22.79 -5.83 1.50
N ALA A 149 -22.90 -4.50 1.47
CA ALA A 149 -24.10 -3.82 0.98
C ALA A 149 -24.40 -4.14 -0.49
N ASN A 150 -23.36 -4.38 -1.30
CA ASN A 150 -23.46 -4.73 -2.71
C ASN A 150 -23.58 -6.25 -2.96
N LYS A 151 -23.64 -7.08 -1.92
CA LYS A 151 -23.67 -8.56 -2.01
C LYS A 151 -24.82 -9.11 -2.85
N ARG A 152 -25.91 -8.37 -3.00
CA ARG A 152 -27.05 -8.74 -3.88
C ARG A 152 -26.66 -8.87 -5.36
N GLN A 153 -25.48 -8.37 -5.75
CA GLN A 153 -24.91 -8.43 -7.08
C GLN A 153 -23.86 -9.54 -7.25
N GLY A 154 -23.75 -10.49 -6.30
CA GLY A 154 -22.79 -11.60 -6.36
C GLY A 154 -21.38 -11.24 -5.91
N SER A 155 -21.19 -10.13 -5.20
CA SER A 155 -19.90 -9.75 -4.64
C SER A 155 -19.48 -10.68 -3.51
N GLU A 156 -18.29 -11.29 -3.63
CA GLU A 156 -17.68 -12.04 -2.54
C GLU A 156 -17.01 -11.09 -1.57
N VAL A 157 -17.22 -11.29 -0.27
CA VAL A 157 -16.62 -10.50 0.81
C VAL A 157 -15.42 -11.27 1.34
N PRO A 158 -14.28 -10.63 1.59
CA PRO A 158 -13.14 -11.27 2.24
C PRO A 158 -13.53 -11.93 3.57
N GLU A 159 -13.02 -13.15 3.77
CA GLU A 159 -13.36 -13.98 4.93
C GLU A 159 -12.34 -13.83 6.07
N ASN A 160 -11.08 -13.55 5.72
CA ASN A 160 -9.97 -13.54 6.67
C ASN A 160 -9.22 -12.21 6.65
N LEU A 161 -8.90 -11.72 7.85
CA LEU A 161 -7.96 -10.63 8.10
C LEU A 161 -6.72 -11.21 8.76
N LEU A 162 -5.55 -11.04 8.15
CA LEU A 162 -4.31 -11.68 8.54
C LEU A 162 -3.22 -10.63 8.78
N SER A 163 -2.33 -10.92 9.73
CA SER A 163 -1.19 -10.04 10.00
C SER A 163 -0.14 -10.14 8.88
N LEU A 164 0.16 -9.02 8.26
CA LEU A 164 1.26 -8.89 7.32
C LEU A 164 2.61 -8.89 8.04
N ASP A 165 2.68 -8.33 9.24
CA ASP A 165 3.93 -8.17 9.98
C ASP A 165 4.58 -9.52 10.26
N ALA A 166 3.80 -10.51 10.68
CA ALA A 166 4.29 -11.87 10.93
C ALA A 166 4.90 -12.53 9.67
N LEU A 167 4.34 -12.25 8.49
CA LEU A 167 4.89 -12.76 7.23
C LEU A 167 6.17 -12.04 6.81
N LEU A 168 6.23 -10.73 7.02
CA LEU A 168 7.42 -9.94 6.67
C LEU A 168 8.59 -10.28 7.58
N ASP A 169 8.36 -10.54 8.86
CA ASP A 169 9.39 -11.02 9.77
C ASP A 169 10.00 -12.35 9.28
N LEU A 170 9.17 -13.27 8.80
CA LEU A 170 9.64 -14.52 8.19
C LEU A 170 10.39 -14.27 6.88
N ALA A 171 9.91 -13.36 6.03
CA ALA A 171 10.55 -13.04 4.76
C ALA A 171 11.93 -12.39 4.95
N LEU A 172 12.10 -11.58 5.99
CA LEU A 172 13.37 -10.91 6.32
C LEU A 172 14.43 -11.88 6.88
N ILE A 173 14.02 -12.98 7.51
CA ILE A 173 14.95 -14.00 8.04
C ILE A 173 15.57 -14.84 6.91
N HIS A 174 14.94 -14.90 5.74
CA HIS A 174 15.38 -15.73 4.61
C HIS A 174 16.14 -14.96 3.51
N ILE A 175 16.52 -13.70 3.76
CA ILE A 175 17.39 -12.89 2.90
C ILE A 175 18.77 -12.75 3.51
#